data_52c03db8f8843a28eeea3ec265e4bc90
#
_entry.id   52c03db8f8843a28eeea3ec265e4bc90
#
_cell.length_a   1.000
_cell.length_b   1.000
_cell.length_c   1.000
_cell.angle_alpha   90.00
_cell.angle_beta   90.00
_cell.angle_gamma   90.00
#
_symmetry.space_group_name_H-M   'P 1'
#
loop_
_entity.id
_entity.type
_entity.pdbx_description
1 polymer ?
#
loop_
_entity_poly.entity_id
_entity_poly.type
_entity_poly.pdbx_seq_one_letter_code
_entity_poly.pdbx_strand_id
1 'polypeptide(L)'
;MKITDAYVIVCSPGRNFVTLKIVTDEGIYGIGDATLNGREKTVVSYLEDYLIPALIGKDPARIEDIWQYIYRGAYWRRGPVGMTALAAVDMALWDIKGKVADLPLYQLLGGRSRDRIMTYTHANGSDLASTLEAVGEAIDQGYQAVRVQSGIPGMASTYGVAKDGKKYEPADAALPSEAVWSTEKYLNFVPHLFSEVRRQYGEEIHLLHDVHQ
;
A
#
# COMPACT_ATOMS: atom_id res chain seq x y z
N MET A 1 22.95 -19.07 -11.21
CA MET A 1 21.52 -18.73 -11.36
C MET A 1 21.40 -17.47 -12.21
N LYS A 2 20.45 -17.45 -13.14
CA LYS A 2 20.16 -16.28 -13.99
C LYS A 2 18.66 -16.06 -14.06
N ILE A 3 18.25 -14.82 -14.17
CA ILE A 3 16.86 -14.45 -14.46
C ILE A 3 16.55 -14.82 -15.90
N THR A 4 15.55 -15.69 -16.09
CA THR A 4 15.13 -16.15 -17.42
C THR A 4 13.85 -15.49 -17.87
N ASP A 5 13.00 -15.09 -16.93
CA ASP A 5 11.70 -14.50 -17.23
C ASP A 5 11.19 -13.61 -16.09
N ALA A 6 10.26 -12.72 -16.41
CA ALA A 6 9.53 -11.95 -15.41
C ALA A 6 8.13 -11.59 -15.94
N TYR A 7 7.16 -11.56 -15.04
CA TYR A 7 5.75 -11.34 -15.37
C TYR A 7 5.15 -10.30 -14.45
N VAL A 8 4.33 -9.41 -15.02
CA VAL A 8 3.47 -8.53 -14.26
C VAL A 8 2.07 -9.14 -14.18
N ILE A 9 1.61 -9.38 -12.98
CA ILE A 9 0.31 -9.97 -12.69
C ILE A 9 -0.58 -8.87 -12.10
N VAL A 10 -1.68 -8.58 -12.81
CA VAL A 10 -2.66 -7.59 -12.36
C VAL A 10 -3.96 -8.29 -12.01
N CYS A 11 -4.47 -8.03 -10.82
CA CYS A 11 -5.77 -8.56 -10.39
C CYS A 11 -6.53 -7.51 -9.56
N SER A 12 -7.86 -7.66 -9.51
CA SER A 12 -8.75 -6.70 -8.84
C SER A 12 -9.88 -7.40 -8.06
N PRO A 13 -9.55 -8.15 -6.99
CA PRO A 13 -10.56 -8.79 -6.13
C PRO A 13 -11.12 -7.78 -5.09
N GLY A 14 -11.78 -6.71 -5.55
CA GLY A 14 -12.26 -5.61 -4.70
C GLY A 14 -11.23 -4.51 -4.42
N ARG A 15 -9.99 -4.71 -4.84
CA ARG A 15 -8.89 -3.75 -4.84
C ARG A 15 -7.91 -4.12 -5.93
N ASN A 16 -7.24 -3.14 -6.55
CA ASN A 16 -6.20 -3.40 -7.53
C ASN A 16 -4.91 -3.87 -6.86
N PHE A 17 -4.32 -4.94 -7.39
CA PHE A 17 -2.99 -5.41 -7.03
C PHE A 17 -2.16 -5.57 -8.29
N VAL A 18 -0.91 -5.15 -8.22
CA VAL A 18 0.11 -5.35 -9.24
C VAL A 18 1.26 -6.11 -8.61
N THR A 19 1.52 -7.31 -9.09
CA THR A 19 2.60 -8.17 -8.58
C THR A 19 3.62 -8.42 -9.67
N LEU A 20 4.89 -8.19 -9.38
CA LEU A 20 6.01 -8.61 -10.20
C LEU A 20 6.45 -10.01 -9.76
N LYS A 21 6.54 -10.95 -10.71
CA LYS A 21 7.14 -12.27 -10.50
C LYS A 21 8.39 -12.39 -11.35
N ILE A 22 9.54 -12.67 -10.74
CA ILE A 22 10.83 -12.92 -11.41
C ILE A 22 11.14 -14.42 -11.33
N VAL A 23 11.51 -15.03 -12.44
CA VAL A 23 11.79 -16.47 -12.55
C VAL A 23 13.25 -16.68 -12.94
N THR A 24 13.87 -17.73 -12.42
CA THR A 24 15.27 -18.08 -12.68
C THR A 24 15.39 -19.40 -13.44
N ASP A 25 16.56 -19.64 -14.06
CA ASP A 25 16.92 -20.88 -14.75
C ASP A 25 16.98 -22.13 -13.83
N GLU A 26 16.95 -21.93 -12.53
CA GLU A 26 16.91 -23.01 -11.53
C GLU A 26 15.49 -23.29 -11.01
N GLY A 27 14.46 -22.65 -11.60
CA GLY A 27 13.05 -22.81 -11.23
C GLY A 27 12.64 -22.06 -9.96
N ILE A 28 13.58 -21.41 -9.28
CA ILE A 28 13.29 -20.53 -8.15
C ILE A 28 12.70 -19.23 -8.67
N TYR A 29 11.66 -18.74 -8.00
CA TYR A 29 11.06 -17.44 -8.35
C TYR A 29 10.89 -16.56 -7.12
N GLY A 30 10.86 -15.26 -7.34
CA GLY A 30 10.51 -14.27 -6.33
C GLY A 30 9.35 -13.39 -6.76
N ILE A 31 8.66 -12.86 -5.79
CA ILE A 31 7.54 -11.94 -5.99
C ILE A 31 7.78 -10.63 -5.25
N GLY A 32 7.33 -9.52 -5.87
CA GLY A 32 7.33 -8.19 -5.25
C GLY A 32 6.03 -7.45 -5.55
N ASP A 33 5.57 -6.67 -4.62
CA ASP A 33 4.39 -5.83 -4.81
C ASP A 33 4.76 -4.54 -5.56
N ALA A 34 4.03 -4.26 -6.63
CA ALA A 34 4.17 -3.08 -7.48
C ALA A 34 2.89 -2.23 -7.50
N THR A 35 2.04 -2.37 -6.50
CA THR A 35 0.78 -1.65 -6.42
C THR A 35 1.00 -0.17 -6.10
N LEU A 36 0.68 0.69 -7.05
CA LEU A 36 0.59 2.14 -6.83
C LEU A 36 -0.84 2.58 -7.05
N ASN A 37 -1.57 2.81 -5.98
CA ASN A 37 -2.99 3.10 -6.01
C ASN A 37 -3.33 4.28 -6.93
N GLY A 38 -4.24 4.04 -7.89
CA GLY A 38 -4.65 5.01 -8.90
C GLY A 38 -3.63 5.27 -10.03
N ARG A 39 -2.50 4.54 -10.06
CA ARG A 39 -1.47 4.64 -11.13
C ARG A 39 -0.92 3.27 -11.53
N GLU A 40 -1.69 2.22 -11.32
CA GLU A 40 -1.29 0.82 -11.53
C GLU A 40 -0.82 0.59 -12.95
N LYS A 41 -1.57 1.07 -13.95
CA LYS A 41 -1.21 0.90 -15.38
C LYS A 41 0.13 1.54 -15.74
N THR A 42 0.47 2.66 -15.09
CA THR A 42 1.74 3.35 -15.33
C THR A 42 2.91 2.52 -14.79
N VAL A 43 2.75 1.91 -13.61
CA VAL A 43 3.77 1.02 -13.05
C VAL A 43 3.91 -0.25 -13.88
N VAL A 44 2.79 -0.84 -14.33
CA VAL A 44 2.78 -2.01 -15.24
C VAL A 44 3.60 -1.72 -16.49
N SER A 45 3.29 -0.64 -17.21
CA SER A 45 4.02 -0.25 -18.43
C SER A 45 5.52 -0.01 -18.14
N TYR A 46 5.85 0.65 -17.02
CA TYR A 46 7.25 0.88 -16.67
C TYR A 46 8.01 -0.42 -16.37
N LEU A 47 7.36 -1.39 -15.71
CA LEU A 47 7.94 -2.72 -15.50
C LEU A 47 8.13 -3.47 -16.81
N GLU A 48 7.08 -3.57 -17.62
CA GLU A 48 7.09 -4.38 -18.85
C GLU A 48 8.01 -3.81 -19.93
N ASP A 49 7.98 -2.50 -20.15
CA ASP A 49 8.69 -1.85 -21.26
C ASP A 49 10.15 -1.56 -20.94
N TYR A 50 10.50 -1.36 -19.66
CA TYR A 50 11.85 -0.89 -19.29
C TYR A 50 12.58 -1.82 -18.33
N LEU A 51 11.94 -2.29 -17.24
CA LEU A 51 12.67 -3.01 -16.20
C LEU A 51 12.82 -4.50 -16.52
N ILE A 52 11.77 -5.17 -16.95
CA ILE A 52 11.84 -6.59 -17.29
C ILE A 52 12.90 -6.88 -18.36
N PRO A 53 12.94 -6.18 -19.49
CA PRO A 53 14.01 -6.39 -20.49
C PRO A 53 15.42 -6.19 -19.94
N ALA A 54 15.57 -5.27 -18.98
CA ALA A 54 16.87 -4.99 -18.36
C ALA A 54 17.30 -6.04 -17.32
N LEU A 55 16.35 -6.85 -16.79
CA LEU A 55 16.61 -7.88 -15.79
C LEU A 55 17.01 -9.22 -16.40
N ILE A 56 16.52 -9.56 -17.60
CA ILE A 56 16.79 -10.86 -18.23
C ILE A 56 18.28 -11.11 -18.38
N GLY A 57 18.71 -12.30 -17.98
CA GLY A 57 20.11 -12.74 -18.02
C GLY A 57 20.98 -12.27 -16.85
N LYS A 58 20.48 -11.37 -15.98
CA LYS A 58 21.21 -10.94 -14.78
C LYS A 58 21.22 -12.03 -13.71
N ASP A 59 22.23 -11.98 -12.84
CA ASP A 59 22.32 -12.79 -11.66
C ASP A 59 21.47 -12.18 -10.53
N PRO A 60 20.39 -12.86 -10.07
CA PRO A 60 19.50 -12.32 -9.03
C PRO A 60 20.18 -12.20 -7.65
N ALA A 61 21.35 -12.81 -7.44
CA ALA A 61 22.12 -12.65 -6.20
C ALA A 61 22.77 -11.25 -6.09
N ARG A 62 22.91 -10.54 -7.21
CA ARG A 62 23.51 -9.21 -7.25
C ARG A 62 22.47 -8.10 -7.01
N ILE A 63 21.76 -8.17 -5.88
CA ILE A 63 20.63 -7.29 -5.56
C ILE A 63 21.02 -5.82 -5.62
N GLU A 64 22.08 -5.44 -4.91
CA GLU A 64 22.55 -4.04 -4.86
C GLU A 64 23.00 -3.52 -6.23
N ASP A 65 23.68 -4.36 -7.03
CA ASP A 65 24.10 -3.99 -8.36
C ASP A 65 22.91 -3.73 -9.29
N ILE A 66 21.90 -4.61 -9.25
CA ILE A 66 20.66 -4.46 -10.00
C ILE A 66 19.90 -3.21 -9.52
N TRP A 67 19.80 -2.99 -8.22
CA TRP A 67 19.16 -1.82 -7.65
C TRP A 67 19.84 -0.52 -8.16
N GLN A 68 21.14 -0.44 -8.04
CA GLN A 68 21.92 0.73 -8.50
C GLN A 68 21.82 0.92 -10.01
N TYR A 69 21.86 -0.17 -10.78
CA TYR A 69 21.71 -0.12 -12.23
C TYR A 69 20.37 0.49 -12.65
N ILE A 70 19.27 0.02 -12.06
CA ILE A 70 17.92 0.54 -12.34
C ILE A 70 17.79 1.99 -11.88
N TYR A 71 18.20 2.30 -10.65
CA TYR A 71 18.05 3.63 -10.08
C TYR A 71 18.88 4.68 -10.84
N ARG A 72 20.13 4.36 -11.19
CA ARG A 72 21.02 5.29 -11.89
C ARG A 72 20.77 5.32 -13.40
N GLY A 73 20.29 4.25 -13.99
CA GLY A 73 19.97 4.14 -15.40
C GLY A 73 18.82 5.05 -15.82
N ALA A 74 17.90 5.36 -14.91
CA ALA A 74 16.86 6.34 -15.15
C ALA A 74 17.39 7.76 -14.88
N TYR A 75 17.32 8.65 -15.87
CA TYR A 75 17.71 10.06 -15.69
C TYR A 75 16.79 10.74 -14.66
N TRP A 76 15.48 10.55 -14.80
CA TRP A 76 14.46 11.03 -13.86
C TRP A 76 14.27 10.00 -12.75
N ARG A 77 15.01 10.20 -11.68
CA ARG A 77 14.97 9.37 -10.48
C ARG A 77 13.95 9.92 -9.49
N ARG A 78 13.55 9.05 -8.55
CA ARG A 78 12.57 9.37 -7.53
C ARG A 78 11.16 9.48 -8.12
N GLY A 79 10.21 9.76 -7.29
CA GLY A 79 8.80 9.75 -7.69
C GLY A 79 8.16 8.36 -7.57
N PRO A 80 6.84 8.34 -7.41
CA PRO A 80 6.14 7.13 -6.96
C PRO A 80 6.19 5.99 -7.98
N VAL A 81 6.05 6.25 -9.27
CA VAL A 81 6.01 5.19 -10.30
C VAL A 81 7.35 4.43 -10.36
N GLY A 82 8.45 5.17 -10.56
CA GLY A 82 9.77 4.55 -10.68
C GLY A 82 10.22 3.86 -9.40
N MET A 83 9.95 4.45 -8.24
CA MET A 83 10.34 3.86 -6.95
C MET A 83 9.48 2.65 -6.57
N THR A 84 8.19 2.64 -6.90
CA THR A 84 7.33 1.45 -6.70
C THR A 84 7.80 0.29 -7.58
N ALA A 85 8.11 0.53 -8.84
CA ALA A 85 8.63 -0.50 -9.74
C ALA A 85 9.99 -1.03 -9.27
N LEU A 86 10.90 -0.14 -8.86
CA LEU A 86 12.20 -0.53 -8.30
C LEU A 86 12.06 -1.35 -7.01
N ALA A 87 11.16 -0.93 -6.11
CA ALA A 87 10.88 -1.66 -4.87
C ALA A 87 10.33 -3.07 -5.14
N ALA A 88 9.47 -3.23 -6.17
CA ALA A 88 8.96 -4.55 -6.54
C ALA A 88 10.08 -5.48 -7.03
N VAL A 89 11.03 -4.95 -7.82
CA VAL A 89 12.22 -5.72 -8.24
C VAL A 89 13.06 -6.11 -7.02
N ASP A 90 13.35 -5.17 -6.14
CA ASP A 90 14.12 -5.39 -4.92
C ASP A 90 13.49 -6.48 -4.03
N MET A 91 12.19 -6.36 -3.75
CA MET A 91 11.44 -7.37 -2.99
C MET A 91 11.51 -8.75 -3.64
N ALA A 92 11.33 -8.85 -4.96
CA ALA A 92 11.39 -10.12 -5.66
C ALA A 92 12.78 -10.76 -5.61
N LEU A 93 13.85 -9.97 -5.71
CA LEU A 93 15.23 -10.46 -5.59
C LEU A 93 15.55 -10.95 -4.17
N TRP A 94 15.08 -10.24 -3.14
CA TRP A 94 15.21 -10.67 -1.76
C TRP A 94 14.40 -11.93 -1.46
N ASP A 95 13.22 -12.09 -2.07
CA ASP A 95 12.41 -13.32 -1.96
C ASP A 95 13.14 -14.52 -2.59
N ILE A 96 13.78 -14.34 -3.77
CA ILE A 96 14.66 -15.35 -4.36
C ILE A 96 15.80 -15.71 -3.39
N LYS A 97 16.48 -14.70 -2.83
CA LYS A 97 17.60 -14.91 -1.90
C LYS A 97 17.18 -15.69 -0.66
N GLY A 98 16.01 -15.38 -0.09
CA GLY A 98 15.44 -16.12 1.02
C GLY A 98 15.21 -17.61 0.69
N LYS A 99 14.62 -17.87 -0.47
CA LYS A 99 14.35 -19.24 -0.97
C LYS A 99 15.63 -20.02 -1.26
N VAL A 100 16.63 -19.38 -1.85
CA VAL A 100 17.95 -19.98 -2.09
C VAL A 100 18.65 -20.35 -0.77
N ALA A 101 18.54 -19.50 0.23
CA ALA A 101 19.15 -19.72 1.54
C ALA A 101 18.33 -20.68 2.44
N ASP A 102 17.12 -21.08 2.01
CA ASP A 102 16.14 -21.82 2.82
C ASP A 102 15.89 -21.16 4.19
N LEU A 103 15.82 -19.83 4.19
CA LEU A 103 15.60 -19.00 5.37
C LEU A 103 14.50 -17.97 5.14
N PRO A 104 13.66 -17.72 6.16
CA PRO A 104 12.76 -16.58 6.12
C PRO A 104 13.54 -15.26 5.98
N LEU A 105 13.05 -14.35 5.18
CA LEU A 105 13.75 -13.10 4.89
C LEU A 105 14.12 -12.31 6.15
N TYR A 106 13.25 -12.27 7.17
CA TYR A 106 13.56 -11.56 8.42
C TYR A 106 14.84 -12.07 9.11
N GLN A 107 15.19 -13.36 8.96
CA GLN A 107 16.45 -13.90 9.50
C GLN A 107 17.66 -13.41 8.72
N LEU A 108 17.55 -13.30 7.39
CA LEU A 108 18.61 -12.73 6.56
C LEU A 108 18.84 -11.24 6.86
N LEU A 109 17.79 -10.53 7.30
CA LEU A 109 17.83 -9.12 7.64
C LEU A 109 18.19 -8.80 9.09
N GLY A 110 18.64 -9.79 9.87
CA GLY A 110 19.14 -9.58 11.24
C GLY A 110 18.31 -10.22 12.36
N GLY A 111 17.24 -10.93 12.00
CA GLY A 111 16.46 -11.70 12.95
C GLY A 111 15.22 -10.97 13.50
N ARG A 112 14.56 -11.65 14.41
CA ARG A 112 13.29 -11.20 14.98
C ARG A 112 13.52 -10.30 16.20
N SER A 113 12.98 -9.12 16.20
CA SER A 113 13.00 -8.20 17.35
C SER A 113 11.74 -8.33 18.24
N ARG A 114 10.67 -8.93 17.73
CA ARG A 114 9.39 -9.13 18.43
C ARG A 114 8.61 -10.28 17.79
N ASP A 115 7.72 -10.90 18.54
CA ASP A 115 6.90 -12.02 18.04
C ASP A 115 5.61 -11.56 17.38
N ARG A 116 5.12 -10.38 17.73
CA ARG A 116 3.86 -9.82 17.21
C ARG A 116 3.99 -8.32 16.95
N ILE A 117 3.20 -7.84 16.01
CA ILE A 117 3.05 -6.41 15.69
C ILE A 117 1.57 -6.06 15.89
N MET A 118 1.32 -4.99 16.64
CA MET A 118 -0.02 -4.43 16.75
C MET A 118 -0.45 -3.91 15.37
N THR A 119 -1.64 -4.33 14.94
CA THR A 119 -2.26 -3.86 13.71
C THR A 119 -3.41 -2.91 14.02
N TYR A 120 -3.73 -2.03 13.06
CA TYR A 120 -4.91 -1.20 13.13
C TYR A 120 -5.89 -1.52 11.99
N THR A 121 -7.14 -1.15 12.16
CA THR A 121 -8.15 -1.20 11.11
C THR A 121 -8.75 0.18 10.85
N HIS A 122 -9.48 0.29 9.75
CA HIS A 122 -10.15 1.53 9.37
C HIS A 122 -11.60 1.51 9.85
N ALA A 123 -12.00 2.53 10.60
CA ALA A 123 -13.37 2.82 10.94
C ALA A 123 -13.81 4.06 10.15
N ASN A 124 -14.49 3.83 9.05
CA ASN A 124 -14.93 4.88 8.14
C ASN A 124 -16.46 4.96 8.16
N GLY A 125 -17.00 6.17 8.25
CA GLY A 125 -18.43 6.42 8.19
C GLY A 125 -18.77 7.62 7.30
N SER A 126 -20.00 7.63 6.76
CA SER A 126 -20.51 8.77 5.99
C SER A 126 -20.83 9.99 6.86
N ASP A 127 -20.98 9.75 8.17
CA ASP A 127 -21.29 10.75 9.19
C ASP A 127 -20.73 10.30 10.56
N LEU A 128 -20.95 11.14 11.58
CA LEU A 128 -20.47 10.88 12.92
C LEU A 128 -21.06 9.57 13.50
N ALA A 129 -22.35 9.33 13.32
CA ALA A 129 -23.02 8.17 13.94
C ALA A 129 -22.50 6.86 13.35
N SER A 130 -22.47 6.74 12.02
CA SER A 130 -21.92 5.55 11.33
C SER A 130 -20.43 5.35 11.58
N THR A 131 -19.68 6.43 11.79
CA THR A 131 -18.25 6.33 12.16
C THR A 131 -18.09 5.77 13.57
N LEU A 132 -18.88 6.23 14.53
CA LEU A 132 -18.86 5.69 15.90
C LEU A 132 -19.23 4.19 15.93
N GLU A 133 -20.25 3.79 15.17
CA GLU A 133 -20.62 2.38 15.02
C GLU A 133 -19.44 1.54 14.47
N ALA A 134 -18.81 2.01 13.39
CA ALA A 134 -17.63 1.33 12.81
C ALA A 134 -16.43 1.23 13.78
N VAL A 135 -16.26 2.20 14.67
CA VAL A 135 -15.26 2.11 15.76
C VAL A 135 -15.64 1.02 16.75
N GLY A 136 -16.91 0.93 17.15
CA GLY A 136 -17.41 -0.15 18.03
C GLY A 136 -17.18 -1.52 17.43
N GLU A 137 -17.53 -1.72 16.16
CA GLU A 137 -17.30 -2.98 15.45
C GLU A 137 -15.80 -3.37 15.41
N ALA A 138 -14.91 -2.38 15.23
CA ALA A 138 -13.47 -2.63 15.24
C ALA A 138 -12.98 -3.09 16.63
N ILE A 139 -13.50 -2.48 17.70
CA ILE A 139 -13.21 -2.86 19.09
C ILE A 139 -13.71 -4.28 19.37
N ASP A 140 -14.94 -4.61 18.97
CA ASP A 140 -15.53 -5.94 19.13
C ASP A 140 -14.75 -7.03 18.39
N GLN A 141 -14.11 -6.69 17.28
CA GLN A 141 -13.17 -7.56 16.55
C GLN A 141 -11.80 -7.70 17.23
N GLY A 142 -11.56 -6.99 18.33
CA GLY A 142 -10.32 -7.06 19.11
C GLY A 142 -9.21 -6.11 18.67
N TYR A 143 -9.47 -5.14 17.80
CA TYR A 143 -8.49 -4.12 17.46
C TYR A 143 -8.25 -3.15 18.60
N GLN A 144 -7.00 -2.93 18.94
CA GLN A 144 -6.55 -1.95 19.95
C GLN A 144 -6.19 -0.60 19.34
N ALA A 145 -6.10 -0.53 18.02
CA ALA A 145 -5.79 0.67 17.28
C ALA A 145 -6.76 0.81 16.10
N VAL A 146 -7.35 1.99 15.94
CA VAL A 146 -8.35 2.26 14.91
C VAL A 146 -8.05 3.58 14.22
N ARG A 147 -8.02 3.56 12.89
CA ARG A 147 -7.95 4.77 12.09
C ARG A 147 -9.37 5.29 11.83
N VAL A 148 -9.69 6.43 12.40
CA VAL A 148 -11.03 7.02 12.35
C VAL A 148 -11.11 8.06 11.23
N GLN A 149 -12.09 7.89 10.34
CA GLN A 149 -12.36 8.80 9.24
C GLN A 149 -13.88 8.94 9.06
N SER A 150 -14.37 10.17 8.93
CA SER A 150 -15.80 10.46 8.80
C SER A 150 -16.07 11.41 7.63
N GLY A 151 -17.23 11.29 7.03
CA GLY A 151 -17.78 12.34 6.18
C GLY A 151 -17.91 13.64 6.99
N ILE A 152 -17.49 14.75 6.37
CA ILE A 152 -17.50 16.07 7.00
C ILE A 152 -18.78 16.80 6.59
N PRO A 153 -19.57 17.31 7.53
CA PRO A 153 -20.80 18.03 7.21
C PRO A 153 -20.58 19.19 6.23
N GLY A 154 -21.35 19.18 5.16
CA GLY A 154 -21.28 20.22 4.11
C GLY A 154 -20.09 20.10 3.16
N MET A 155 -19.41 18.95 3.14
CA MET A 155 -18.43 18.59 2.11
C MET A 155 -18.95 17.43 1.25
N ALA A 156 -18.70 17.50 -0.05
CA ALA A 156 -19.19 16.50 -1.01
C ALA A 156 -18.42 15.17 -0.93
N SER A 157 -17.16 15.21 -0.52
CA SER A 157 -16.31 14.03 -0.36
C SER A 157 -15.28 14.26 0.73
N THR A 158 -14.88 13.17 1.38
CA THR A 158 -13.76 13.12 2.33
C THR A 158 -12.90 11.93 1.95
N TYR A 159 -11.59 12.09 1.97
CA TYR A 159 -10.67 11.01 1.67
C TYR A 159 -10.92 9.79 2.58
N GLY A 160 -10.91 8.60 1.99
CA GLY A 160 -11.12 7.35 2.73
C GLY A 160 -12.56 7.04 3.09
N VAL A 161 -13.50 7.92 2.76
CA VAL A 161 -14.94 7.69 2.95
C VAL A 161 -15.57 7.43 1.59
N ALA A 162 -15.92 6.19 1.30
CA ALA A 162 -16.56 5.81 0.04
C ALA A 162 -18.01 6.29 0.01
N LYS A 163 -18.43 6.86 -1.12
CA LYS A 163 -19.81 7.33 -1.31
C LYS A 163 -20.86 6.21 -1.29
N ASP A 164 -20.48 5.00 -1.69
CA ASP A 164 -21.39 3.86 -1.90
C ASP A 164 -21.02 2.63 -1.05
N GLY A 165 -20.39 2.81 0.09
CA GLY A 165 -19.96 1.71 0.96
C GLY A 165 -18.81 0.86 0.39
N LYS A 166 -18.27 1.20 -0.76
CA LYS A 166 -17.09 0.53 -1.33
C LYS A 166 -15.82 1.05 -0.67
N LYS A 167 -15.04 0.16 -0.09
CA LYS A 167 -13.75 0.49 0.55
C LYS A 167 -12.68 0.95 -0.45
N TYR A 168 -12.79 0.53 -1.71
CA TYR A 168 -11.86 0.87 -2.78
C TYR A 168 -12.59 0.98 -4.10
N GLU A 169 -12.28 2.01 -4.86
CA GLU A 169 -12.69 2.12 -6.26
C GLU A 169 -11.50 1.65 -7.12
N PRO A 170 -11.73 0.76 -8.11
CA PRO A 170 -10.70 0.45 -9.09
C PRO A 170 -10.26 1.72 -9.78
N ALA A 171 -8.95 1.86 -10.06
CA ALA A 171 -8.47 2.95 -10.88
C ALA A 171 -9.09 2.81 -12.27
N ASP A 172 -10.02 3.68 -12.60
CA ASP A 172 -10.57 3.82 -13.94
C ASP A 172 -9.84 4.94 -14.70
N ALA A 173 -10.22 5.15 -15.94
CA ALA A 173 -9.68 6.23 -16.75
C ALA A 173 -10.32 7.60 -16.43
N ALA A 174 -11.31 7.65 -15.55
CA ALA A 174 -11.99 8.87 -15.18
C ALA A 174 -11.13 9.70 -14.22
N LEU A 175 -11.08 10.98 -14.45
CA LEU A 175 -10.52 11.92 -13.47
C LEU A 175 -11.47 12.01 -12.27
N PRO A 176 -10.94 12.17 -11.05
CA PRO A 176 -11.77 12.44 -9.89
C PRO A 176 -12.66 13.65 -10.15
N SER A 177 -13.92 13.59 -9.71
CA SER A 177 -14.79 14.76 -9.76
C SER A 177 -14.17 15.86 -8.90
N GLU A 178 -14.19 17.10 -9.41
CA GLU A 178 -13.78 18.24 -8.61
C GLU A 178 -14.69 18.35 -7.38
N ALA A 179 -14.07 18.37 -6.22
CA ALA A 179 -14.74 18.61 -4.96
C ALA A 179 -14.11 19.83 -4.28
N VAL A 180 -14.95 20.75 -3.84
CA VAL A 180 -14.47 21.91 -3.09
C VAL A 180 -14.06 21.43 -1.69
N TRP A 181 -12.76 21.49 -1.42
CA TRP A 181 -12.20 21.25 -0.11
C TRP A 181 -12.38 22.48 0.79
N SER A 182 -12.75 22.27 2.04
CA SER A 182 -12.82 23.31 3.06
C SER A 182 -12.01 22.92 4.28
N THR A 183 -10.81 23.45 4.38
CA THR A 183 -9.92 23.23 5.53
C THR A 183 -10.57 23.68 6.83
N GLU A 184 -11.33 24.77 6.82
CA GLU A 184 -12.02 25.28 8.00
C GLU A 184 -13.08 24.29 8.53
N LYS A 185 -13.94 23.76 7.66
CA LYS A 185 -14.91 22.73 8.03
C LYS A 185 -14.23 21.48 8.59
N TYR A 186 -13.14 21.06 7.96
CA TYR A 186 -12.37 19.91 8.39
C TYR A 186 -11.78 20.11 9.79
N LEU A 187 -11.09 21.23 10.01
CA LEU A 187 -10.46 21.55 11.31
C LEU A 187 -11.46 21.73 12.44
N ASN A 188 -12.67 22.20 12.14
CA ASN A 188 -13.74 22.34 13.13
C ASN A 188 -14.39 21.00 13.48
N PHE A 189 -14.50 20.09 12.52
CA PHE A 189 -15.20 18.81 12.71
C PHE A 189 -14.34 17.72 13.33
N VAL A 190 -13.09 17.55 12.89
CA VAL A 190 -12.24 16.42 13.29
C VAL A 190 -11.97 16.36 14.81
N PRO A 191 -11.68 17.47 15.50
CA PRO A 191 -11.54 17.44 16.96
C PRO A 191 -12.83 16.98 17.68
N HIS A 192 -14.00 17.39 17.15
CA HIS A 192 -15.29 16.94 17.69
C HIS A 192 -15.49 15.43 17.48
N LEU A 193 -15.19 14.92 16.30
CA LEU A 193 -15.23 13.49 16.01
C LEU A 193 -14.40 12.69 17.03
N PHE A 194 -13.15 13.10 17.26
CA PHE A 194 -12.28 12.43 18.22
C PHE A 194 -12.79 12.52 19.66
N SER A 195 -13.34 13.69 20.04
CA SER A 195 -13.96 13.85 21.36
C SER A 195 -15.14 12.91 21.57
N GLU A 196 -15.99 12.71 20.54
CA GLU A 196 -17.11 11.79 20.61
C GLU A 196 -16.66 10.32 20.66
N VAL A 197 -15.62 9.94 19.91
CA VAL A 197 -15.02 8.60 20.01
C VAL A 197 -14.49 8.36 21.43
N ARG A 198 -13.76 9.32 22.01
CA ARG A 198 -13.26 9.23 23.39
C ARG A 198 -14.38 9.16 24.44
N ARG A 199 -15.41 9.97 24.27
CA ARG A 199 -16.57 9.96 25.16
C ARG A 199 -17.28 8.60 25.19
N GLN A 200 -17.37 7.92 24.03
CA GLN A 200 -18.11 6.66 23.90
C GLN A 200 -17.27 5.43 24.23
N TYR A 201 -15.99 5.41 23.84
CA TYR A 201 -15.12 4.23 23.91
C TYR A 201 -13.92 4.38 24.85
N GLY A 202 -13.76 5.53 25.50
CA GLY A 202 -12.71 5.75 26.50
C GLY A 202 -11.33 6.05 25.90
N GLU A 203 -10.31 6.02 26.77
CA GLU A 203 -8.93 6.45 26.42
C GLU A 203 -8.02 5.27 26.03
N GLU A 204 -8.41 4.04 26.27
CA GLU A 204 -7.54 2.86 26.11
C GLU A 204 -7.27 2.50 24.64
N ILE A 205 -8.16 2.87 23.72
CA ILE A 205 -7.98 2.59 22.31
C ILE A 205 -7.02 3.62 21.66
N HIS A 206 -6.10 3.14 20.84
CA HIS A 206 -5.25 4.02 20.03
C HIS A 206 -6.02 4.55 18.82
N LEU A 207 -6.10 5.86 18.70
CA LEU A 207 -6.76 6.51 17.58
C LEU A 207 -5.73 7.06 16.59
N LEU A 208 -5.98 6.79 15.32
CA LEU A 208 -5.22 7.32 14.20
C LEU A 208 -6.14 8.12 13.28
N HIS A 209 -5.56 9.04 12.53
CA HIS A 209 -6.27 9.83 11.53
C HIS A 209 -5.36 10.15 10.36
N ASP A 210 -5.88 10.06 9.15
CA ASP A 210 -5.15 10.46 7.94
C ASP A 210 -5.49 11.92 7.60
N VAL A 211 -4.47 12.76 7.67
CA VAL A 211 -4.57 14.19 7.36
C VAL A 211 -4.00 14.42 5.96
N HIS A 212 -4.70 13.97 4.93
CA HIS A 212 -4.19 13.97 3.56
C HIS A 212 -4.14 15.34 2.87
N GLN A 213 -4.73 16.39 3.44
CA GLN A 213 -4.87 17.69 2.76
C GLN A 213 -4.61 18.85 3.70
#